data_b18d45da1cc3317d5e84c88d97b47384
#
_entry.id   b18d45da1cc3317d5e84c88d97b47384
#
_cell.length_a   1.000
_cell.length_b   1.000
_cell.length_c   1.000
_cell.angle_alpha   90.00
_cell.angle_beta   90.00
_cell.angle_gamma   90.00
#
_symmetry.space_group_name_H-M   'P 1'
#
loop_
_entity.id
_entity.type
_entity.pdbx_description
1 polymer ?
#
loop_
_entity_poly.entity_id
_entity_poly.type
_entity_poly.pdbx_seq_one_letter_code
_entity_poly.pdbx_strand_id
1 'polypeptide(L)'
;TEDETDFVFAKNITCPVCDQSFQTLTVRTSKIRFAGSDDDFRPVYKGIDTIKYGVTSCPHCGYSAMNGDFVHVSSTQIRLLKEQIAAKFKPGSKSVPLLYSYDEAIDRFKLALFSAIVKRAMYSEKAYICLKLSWLYRGLIEQLTADGISTESEELVSAQKAEKYYYKQALDGMTRAVETEHFPICGMNQDTVDLLLAQMNYKLDHWDVASKLIARVLISKSASRHIKDK
;
A
#
# COMPACT_ATOMS: atom_id res chain seq x y z
N THR A 1 -18.86 19.79 -8.27
CA THR A 1 -18.08 18.79 -7.52
C THR A 1 -17.21 18.06 -8.52
N GLU A 2 -15.86 18.13 -8.34
CA GLU A 2 -14.94 17.38 -9.19
C GLU A 2 -15.24 15.88 -9.02
N ASP A 3 -15.39 15.15 -10.13
CA ASP A 3 -15.58 13.70 -10.13
C ASP A 3 -14.23 13.02 -9.97
N GLU A 4 -14.15 11.83 -9.31
CA GLU A 4 -12.91 11.07 -9.16
C GLU A 4 -12.24 10.78 -10.51
N THR A 5 -13.00 10.65 -11.59
CA THR A 5 -12.50 10.47 -12.97
C THR A 5 -11.59 11.60 -13.45
N ASP A 6 -11.77 12.83 -12.95
CA ASP A 6 -10.93 13.98 -13.29
C ASP A 6 -9.49 13.84 -12.81
N PHE A 7 -9.27 13.05 -11.77
CA PHE A 7 -7.98 12.88 -11.12
C PHE A 7 -7.14 11.73 -11.68
N VAL A 8 -7.70 10.90 -12.58
CA VAL A 8 -6.99 9.72 -13.10
C VAL A 8 -6.94 9.73 -14.64
N PHE A 9 -6.05 8.94 -15.18
CA PHE A 9 -5.94 8.69 -16.62
C PHE A 9 -5.34 7.32 -16.89
N ALA A 10 -5.65 6.75 -18.05
CA ALA A 10 -5.04 5.50 -18.51
C ALA A 10 -3.62 5.75 -19.03
N LYS A 11 -2.64 5.01 -18.53
CA LYS A 11 -1.23 5.04 -18.93
C LYS A 11 -0.85 3.71 -19.56
N ASN A 12 -0.18 3.75 -20.72
CA ASN A 12 0.41 2.56 -21.31
C ASN A 12 1.69 2.15 -20.58
N ILE A 13 1.84 0.86 -20.29
CA ILE A 13 3.02 0.28 -19.65
C ILE A 13 3.30 -1.11 -20.25
N THR A 14 4.58 -1.49 -20.29
CA THR A 14 5.00 -2.84 -20.70
C THR A 14 5.38 -3.66 -19.48
N CYS A 15 4.86 -4.87 -19.39
CA CYS A 15 5.15 -5.78 -18.27
C CYS A 15 6.56 -6.37 -18.41
N PRO A 16 7.45 -6.23 -17.41
CA PRO A 16 8.80 -6.79 -17.48
C PRO A 16 8.85 -8.32 -17.37
N VAL A 17 7.73 -8.95 -16.99
CA VAL A 17 7.63 -10.40 -16.81
C VAL A 17 7.20 -11.11 -18.10
N CYS A 18 6.22 -10.58 -18.84
CA CYS A 18 5.66 -11.21 -20.02
C CYS A 18 5.79 -10.39 -21.31
N ASP A 19 6.43 -9.23 -21.25
CA ASP A 19 6.70 -8.31 -22.37
C ASP A 19 5.43 -7.79 -23.11
N GLN A 20 4.24 -8.01 -22.53
CA GLN A 20 2.98 -7.50 -23.08
C GLN A 20 2.72 -6.07 -22.60
N SER A 21 2.24 -5.24 -23.54
CA SER A 21 1.80 -3.88 -23.22
C SER A 21 0.33 -3.88 -22.82
N PHE A 22 -0.01 -3.03 -21.84
CA PHE A 22 -1.38 -2.86 -21.35
C PHE A 22 -1.57 -1.46 -20.78
N GLN A 23 -2.79 -1.13 -20.43
CA GLN A 23 -3.14 0.14 -19.79
C GLN A 23 -3.43 -0.06 -18.31
N THR A 24 -3.01 0.91 -17.49
CA THR A 24 -3.31 1.00 -16.05
C THR A 24 -3.74 2.42 -15.70
N LEU A 25 -4.61 2.58 -14.71
CA LEU A 25 -4.99 3.90 -14.23
C LEU A 25 -3.86 4.48 -13.35
N THR A 26 -3.61 5.76 -13.55
CA THR A 26 -2.58 6.53 -12.85
C THR A 26 -3.17 7.87 -12.40
N VAL A 27 -2.77 8.33 -11.22
CA VAL A 27 -3.21 9.61 -10.66
C VAL A 27 -2.55 10.79 -11.36
N ARG A 28 -3.34 11.82 -11.68
CA ARG A 28 -2.85 13.13 -12.16
C ARG A 28 -2.32 13.95 -10.99
N THR A 29 -1.02 13.85 -10.72
CA THR A 29 -0.39 14.50 -9.55
C THR A 29 -0.59 16.02 -9.53
N SER A 30 -0.75 16.66 -10.69
CA SER A 30 -1.01 18.09 -10.79
C SER A 30 -2.43 18.53 -10.39
N LYS A 31 -3.38 17.58 -10.30
CA LYS A 31 -4.78 17.88 -9.95
C LYS A 31 -5.13 17.57 -8.50
N ILE A 32 -4.41 16.64 -7.85
CA ILE A 32 -4.71 16.26 -6.47
C ILE A 32 -4.33 17.36 -5.49
N ARG A 33 -5.15 17.51 -4.44
CA ARG A 33 -4.93 18.49 -3.36
C ARG A 33 -4.82 17.76 -2.03
N PHE A 34 -3.63 17.80 -1.45
CA PHE A 34 -3.38 17.21 -0.14
C PHE A 34 -4.25 17.88 0.92
N ALA A 35 -4.96 17.08 1.70
CA ALA A 35 -5.87 17.53 2.77
C ALA A 35 -5.33 17.21 4.16
N GLY A 36 -4.33 16.35 4.27
CA GLY A 36 -3.73 15.92 5.53
C GLY A 36 -3.26 14.48 5.49
N SER A 37 -2.91 13.96 6.64
CA SER A 37 -2.58 12.53 6.80
C SER A 37 -3.09 12.03 8.14
N ASP A 38 -3.44 10.75 8.19
CA ASP A 38 -3.66 10.04 9.45
C ASP A 38 -2.33 9.96 10.25
N ASP A 39 -2.42 9.58 11.52
CA ASP A 39 -1.25 9.48 12.39
C ASP A 39 -0.21 8.48 11.88
N ASP A 40 -0.66 7.41 11.23
CA ASP A 40 0.19 6.39 10.60
C ASP A 40 0.62 6.74 9.17
N PHE A 41 0.57 8.03 8.80
CA PHE A 41 0.98 8.60 7.52
C PHE A 41 0.12 8.23 6.31
N ARG A 42 -1.08 7.63 6.49
CA ARG A 42 -2.02 7.48 5.38
C ARG A 42 -2.33 8.87 4.81
N PRO A 43 -1.99 9.13 3.54
CA PRO A 43 -2.26 10.44 2.95
C PRO A 43 -3.76 10.58 2.63
N VAL A 44 -4.30 11.74 2.90
CA VAL A 44 -5.69 12.12 2.57
C VAL A 44 -5.67 13.22 1.52
N TYR A 45 -6.40 13.02 0.43
CA TYR A 45 -6.56 13.99 -0.65
C TYR A 45 -8.03 14.34 -0.84
N LYS A 46 -8.30 15.54 -1.36
CA LYS A 46 -9.68 15.97 -1.67
C LYS A 46 -10.18 15.25 -2.91
N GLY A 47 -11.33 14.58 -2.81
CA GLY A 47 -12.05 13.98 -3.92
C GLY A 47 -11.49 12.66 -4.48
N ILE A 48 -10.40 12.15 -3.92
CA ILE A 48 -9.79 10.90 -4.38
C ILE A 48 -9.01 10.20 -3.27
N ASP A 49 -9.14 8.88 -3.16
CA ASP A 49 -8.18 8.06 -2.42
C ASP A 49 -7.09 7.55 -3.39
N THR A 50 -5.93 8.20 -3.36
CA THR A 50 -4.82 7.90 -4.26
C THR A 50 -4.22 6.52 -4.05
N ILE A 51 -4.45 5.89 -2.89
CA ILE A 51 -3.93 4.56 -2.57
C ILE A 51 -4.54 3.51 -3.50
N LYS A 52 -5.81 3.67 -3.91
CA LYS A 52 -6.46 2.77 -4.87
C LYS A 52 -5.67 2.57 -6.17
N TYR A 53 -4.89 3.56 -6.55
CA TYR A 53 -4.09 3.60 -7.78
C TYR A 53 -2.60 3.30 -7.56
N GLY A 54 -2.22 2.80 -6.39
CA GLY A 54 -0.84 2.60 -5.98
C GLY A 54 -0.16 1.36 -6.55
N VAL A 55 -0.91 0.43 -7.17
CA VAL A 55 -0.42 -0.83 -7.72
C VAL A 55 -0.70 -0.93 -9.21
N THR A 56 0.32 -1.35 -9.96
CA THR A 56 0.21 -1.79 -11.35
C THR A 56 0.08 -3.31 -11.38
N SER A 57 -0.95 -3.82 -12.08
CA SER A 57 -1.21 -5.25 -12.26
C SER A 57 -1.30 -5.60 -13.73
N CYS A 58 -0.49 -6.56 -14.19
CA CYS A 58 -0.52 -7.03 -15.57
C CYS A 58 -1.71 -7.96 -15.81
N PRO A 59 -2.65 -7.61 -16.72
CA PRO A 59 -3.82 -8.44 -17.00
C PRO A 59 -3.49 -9.70 -17.83
N HIS A 60 -2.25 -9.82 -18.32
CA HIS A 60 -1.81 -10.94 -19.14
C HIS A 60 -1.17 -12.07 -18.32
N CYS A 61 -0.38 -11.73 -17.31
CA CYS A 61 0.37 -12.72 -16.55
C CYS A 61 0.14 -12.66 -15.02
N GLY A 62 -0.65 -11.69 -14.52
CA GLY A 62 -0.96 -11.54 -13.10
C GLY A 62 0.15 -10.93 -12.25
N TYR A 63 1.33 -10.64 -12.80
CA TYR A 63 2.36 -9.92 -12.07
C TYR A 63 1.86 -8.55 -11.64
N SER A 64 2.00 -8.27 -10.35
CA SER A 64 1.55 -7.01 -9.74
C SER A 64 2.62 -6.51 -8.78
N ALA A 65 2.82 -5.19 -8.74
CA ALA A 65 3.72 -4.55 -7.81
C ALA A 65 3.29 -3.10 -7.57
N MET A 66 3.81 -2.47 -6.52
CA MET A 66 3.65 -1.03 -6.35
C MET A 66 4.25 -0.30 -7.56
N ASN A 67 3.64 0.82 -7.92
CA ASN A 67 3.99 1.54 -9.16
C ASN A 67 5.49 1.84 -9.29
N GLY A 68 6.16 2.20 -8.19
CA GLY A 68 7.59 2.47 -8.17
C GLY A 68 8.47 1.23 -8.37
N ASP A 69 7.95 0.06 -8.03
CA ASP A 69 8.70 -1.21 -8.04
C ASP A 69 8.40 -2.08 -9.27
N PHE A 70 7.32 -1.75 -10.01
CA PHE A 70 6.80 -2.61 -11.08
C PHE A 70 7.83 -2.95 -12.16
N VAL A 71 8.66 -2.00 -12.54
CA VAL A 71 9.69 -2.19 -13.58
C VAL A 71 11.04 -2.66 -13.01
N HIS A 72 11.19 -2.66 -11.68
CA HIS A 72 12.44 -2.98 -11.01
C HIS A 72 12.46 -4.44 -10.55
N VAL A 73 12.62 -5.37 -11.49
CA VAL A 73 12.70 -6.81 -11.22
C VAL A 73 13.93 -7.42 -11.89
N SER A 74 14.67 -8.23 -11.13
CA SER A 74 15.83 -8.95 -11.65
C SER A 74 15.43 -10.16 -12.50
N SER A 75 16.36 -10.66 -13.32
CA SER A 75 16.14 -11.86 -14.14
C SER A 75 15.76 -13.10 -13.31
N THR A 76 16.34 -13.25 -12.12
CA THR A 76 15.98 -14.33 -11.19
C THR A 76 14.55 -14.18 -10.68
N GLN A 77 14.15 -12.95 -10.32
CA GLN A 77 12.77 -12.67 -9.89
C GLN A 77 11.77 -12.89 -11.02
N ILE A 78 12.08 -12.46 -12.25
CA ILE A 78 11.24 -12.70 -13.43
C ILE A 78 11.00 -14.20 -13.62
N ARG A 79 12.04 -15.04 -13.48
CA ARG A 79 11.89 -16.49 -13.59
C ARG A 79 10.92 -17.04 -12.55
N LEU A 80 11.06 -16.66 -11.27
CA LEU A 80 10.16 -17.08 -10.20
C LEU A 80 8.70 -16.64 -10.45
N LEU A 81 8.51 -15.41 -10.93
CA LEU A 81 7.19 -14.87 -11.26
C LEU A 81 6.56 -15.60 -12.44
N LYS A 82 7.34 -15.95 -13.48
CA LYS A 82 6.87 -16.75 -14.61
C LYS A 82 6.43 -18.15 -14.17
N GLU A 83 7.23 -18.82 -13.35
CA GLU A 83 6.98 -20.19 -12.90
C GLU A 83 5.80 -20.30 -11.93
N GLN A 84 5.68 -19.37 -11.01
CA GLN A 84 4.74 -19.50 -9.89
C GLN A 84 3.46 -18.67 -10.04
N ILE A 85 3.48 -17.60 -10.83
CA ILE A 85 2.30 -16.74 -11.06
C ILE A 85 1.83 -16.88 -12.50
N ALA A 86 2.64 -16.49 -13.49
CA ALA A 86 2.19 -16.42 -14.88
C ALA A 86 1.70 -17.76 -15.42
N ALA A 87 2.36 -18.87 -15.07
CA ALA A 87 1.96 -20.22 -15.48
C ALA A 87 0.57 -20.65 -14.99
N LYS A 88 0.08 -20.05 -13.91
CA LYS A 88 -1.22 -20.40 -13.29
C LYS A 88 -2.27 -19.31 -13.45
N PHE A 89 -1.86 -18.13 -13.88
CA PHE A 89 -2.75 -16.99 -14.03
C PHE A 89 -3.72 -17.20 -15.18
N LYS A 90 -5.00 -16.96 -14.92
CA LYS A 90 -6.04 -16.95 -15.95
C LYS A 90 -6.34 -15.50 -16.30
N PRO A 91 -6.00 -15.05 -17.50
CA PRO A 91 -6.29 -13.69 -17.93
C PRO A 91 -7.79 -13.38 -17.83
N GLY A 92 -8.11 -12.29 -17.15
CA GLY A 92 -9.46 -11.76 -17.08
C GLY A 92 -9.74 -10.74 -18.20
N SER A 93 -10.68 -9.81 -17.94
CA SER A 93 -10.94 -8.70 -18.84
C SER A 93 -9.69 -7.82 -19.02
N LYS A 94 -9.39 -7.46 -20.25
CA LYS A 94 -8.27 -6.57 -20.60
C LYS A 94 -8.69 -5.10 -20.65
N SER A 95 -9.97 -4.80 -20.47
CA SER A 95 -10.47 -3.42 -20.47
C SER A 95 -10.10 -2.73 -19.15
N VAL A 96 -9.57 -1.52 -19.26
CA VAL A 96 -9.32 -0.68 -18.08
C VAL A 96 -10.64 -0.07 -17.65
N PRO A 97 -11.06 -0.22 -16.38
CA PRO A 97 -12.27 0.45 -15.89
C PRO A 97 -12.07 1.98 -15.86
N LEU A 98 -13.15 2.73 -15.69
CA LEU A 98 -13.07 4.18 -15.51
C LEU A 98 -12.39 4.57 -14.19
N LEU A 99 -12.66 3.80 -13.14
CA LEU A 99 -12.12 3.98 -11.77
C LEU A 99 -11.86 2.61 -11.14
N TYR A 100 -10.96 2.55 -10.18
CA TYR A 100 -10.84 1.39 -9.31
C TYR A 100 -11.74 1.57 -8.07
N SER A 101 -12.62 0.59 -7.81
CA SER A 101 -13.29 0.46 -6.52
C SER A 101 -12.28 0.06 -5.43
N TYR A 102 -12.71 0.09 -4.16
CA TYR A 102 -11.88 -0.46 -3.07
C TYR A 102 -11.62 -1.95 -3.26
N ASP A 103 -12.61 -2.74 -3.69
CA ASP A 103 -12.46 -4.17 -3.95
C ASP A 103 -11.41 -4.45 -5.02
N GLU A 104 -11.50 -3.75 -6.15
CA GLU A 104 -10.52 -3.83 -7.24
C GLU A 104 -9.12 -3.46 -6.74
N ALA A 105 -8.99 -2.37 -5.98
CA ALA A 105 -7.71 -1.92 -5.43
C ALA A 105 -7.14 -2.93 -4.42
N ILE A 106 -7.97 -3.45 -3.53
CA ILE A 106 -7.59 -4.46 -2.54
C ILE A 106 -7.08 -5.73 -3.24
N ASP A 107 -7.79 -6.21 -4.27
CA ASP A 107 -7.37 -7.40 -5.02
C ASP A 107 -6.03 -7.18 -5.74
N ARG A 108 -5.82 -6.00 -6.33
CA ARG A 108 -4.52 -5.61 -6.93
C ARG A 108 -3.40 -5.61 -5.90
N PHE A 109 -3.63 -5.07 -4.71
CA PHE A 109 -2.65 -5.06 -3.63
C PHE A 109 -2.38 -6.46 -3.07
N LYS A 110 -3.38 -7.35 -2.97
CA LYS A 110 -3.18 -8.77 -2.61
C LYS A 110 -2.31 -9.49 -3.65
N LEU A 111 -2.54 -9.25 -4.94
CA LEU A 111 -1.69 -9.77 -6.01
C LEU A 111 -0.26 -9.22 -5.93
N ALA A 112 -0.09 -7.93 -5.58
CA ALA A 112 1.22 -7.33 -5.37
C ALA A 112 1.95 -7.97 -4.18
N LEU A 113 1.25 -8.21 -3.08
CA LEU A 113 1.81 -8.91 -1.91
C LEU A 113 2.23 -10.34 -2.28
N PHE A 114 1.39 -11.07 -3.01
CA PHE A 114 1.71 -12.41 -3.47
C PHE A 114 2.93 -12.40 -4.42
N SER A 115 2.99 -11.45 -5.36
CA SER A 115 4.15 -11.25 -6.23
C SER A 115 5.42 -10.93 -5.44
N ALA A 116 5.33 -10.08 -4.41
CA ALA A 116 6.45 -9.75 -3.54
C ALA A 116 6.97 -10.96 -2.74
N ILE A 117 6.07 -11.84 -2.30
CA ILE A 117 6.44 -13.10 -1.64
C ILE A 117 7.15 -14.03 -2.62
N VAL A 118 6.58 -14.25 -3.80
CA VAL A 118 7.13 -15.15 -4.84
C VAL A 118 8.51 -14.69 -5.29
N LYS A 119 8.69 -13.40 -5.55
CA LYS A 119 9.99 -12.84 -5.97
C LYS A 119 10.99 -12.68 -4.83
N ARG A 120 10.63 -13.11 -3.60
CA ARG A 120 11.45 -13.00 -2.39
C ARG A 120 11.89 -11.57 -2.11
N ALA A 121 10.94 -10.63 -2.20
CA ALA A 121 11.19 -9.23 -1.91
C ALA A 121 11.63 -9.00 -0.46
N MET A 122 12.21 -7.83 -0.20
CA MET A 122 12.63 -7.38 1.13
C MET A 122 11.45 -7.34 2.11
N TYR A 123 11.71 -7.37 3.40
CA TYR A 123 10.67 -7.24 4.42
C TYR A 123 9.93 -5.91 4.32
N SER A 124 10.66 -4.83 4.06
CA SER A 124 10.10 -3.49 3.90
C SER A 124 9.07 -3.41 2.76
N GLU A 125 9.35 -3.98 1.59
CA GLU A 125 8.42 -3.99 0.46
C GLU A 125 7.11 -4.69 0.83
N LYS A 126 7.19 -5.90 1.41
CA LYS A 126 6.01 -6.66 1.85
C LYS A 126 5.24 -5.94 2.96
N ALA A 127 5.94 -5.39 3.93
CA ALA A 127 5.34 -4.64 5.03
C ALA A 127 4.61 -3.39 4.55
N TYR A 128 5.20 -2.66 3.61
CA TYR A 128 4.59 -1.45 3.07
C TYR A 128 3.35 -1.74 2.22
N ILE A 129 3.34 -2.86 1.48
CA ILE A 129 2.14 -3.34 0.79
C ILE A 129 1.04 -3.68 1.82
N CYS A 130 1.38 -4.38 2.91
CA CYS A 130 0.43 -4.69 3.98
C CYS A 130 -0.12 -3.42 4.66
N LEU A 131 0.72 -2.41 4.91
CA LEU A 131 0.28 -1.14 5.47
C LEU A 131 -0.73 -0.45 4.54
N LYS A 132 -0.44 -0.40 3.24
CA LYS A 132 -1.38 0.17 2.25
C LYS A 132 -2.66 -0.66 2.11
N LEU A 133 -2.60 -1.98 2.24
CA LEU A 133 -3.79 -2.82 2.31
C LEU A 133 -4.66 -2.46 3.52
N SER A 134 -4.07 -2.26 4.69
CA SER A 134 -4.82 -1.83 5.87
C SER A 134 -5.49 -0.46 5.65
N TRP A 135 -4.82 0.47 4.98
CA TRP A 135 -5.37 1.77 4.64
C TRP A 135 -6.53 1.68 3.63
N LEU A 136 -6.44 0.76 2.64
CA LEU A 136 -7.54 0.52 1.70
C LEU A 136 -8.77 -0.06 2.41
N TYR A 137 -8.58 -1.01 3.33
CA TYR A 137 -9.69 -1.51 4.14
C TYR A 137 -10.28 -0.43 5.04
N ARG A 138 -9.47 0.48 5.59
CA ARG A 138 -9.96 1.65 6.34
C ARG A 138 -10.81 2.55 5.44
N GLY A 139 -10.38 2.84 4.22
CA GLY A 139 -11.16 3.60 3.25
C GLY A 139 -12.47 2.89 2.85
N LEU A 140 -12.45 1.57 2.68
CA LEU A 140 -13.65 0.77 2.44
C LEU A 140 -14.62 0.87 3.64
N ILE A 141 -14.13 0.74 4.87
CA ILE A 141 -14.94 0.89 6.09
C ILE A 141 -15.58 2.29 6.16
N GLU A 142 -14.80 3.33 5.87
CA GLU A 142 -15.28 4.71 5.81
C GLU A 142 -16.40 4.88 4.78
N GLN A 143 -16.24 4.28 3.58
CA GLN A 143 -17.26 4.30 2.53
C GLN A 143 -18.51 3.54 2.96
N LEU A 144 -18.40 2.29 3.41
CA LEU A 144 -19.54 1.47 3.85
C LEU A 144 -20.33 2.15 4.98
N THR A 145 -19.63 2.80 5.90
CA THR A 145 -20.25 3.57 6.98
C THR A 145 -21.00 4.80 6.45
N ALA A 146 -20.41 5.51 5.49
CA ALA A 146 -21.06 6.67 4.85
C ALA A 146 -22.29 6.27 4.02
N ASP A 147 -22.28 5.08 3.43
CA ASP A 147 -23.39 4.48 2.69
C ASP A 147 -24.50 3.93 3.61
N GLY A 148 -24.32 4.04 4.95
CA GLY A 148 -25.32 3.62 5.94
C GLY A 148 -25.37 2.12 6.18
N ILE A 149 -24.33 1.38 5.82
CA ILE A 149 -24.23 -0.06 6.10
C ILE A 149 -24.14 -0.29 7.62
N SER A 150 -24.92 -1.24 8.13
CA SER A 150 -24.95 -1.57 9.54
C SER A 150 -23.57 -1.97 10.07
N THR A 151 -23.22 -1.52 11.27
CA THR A 151 -21.98 -1.90 11.97
C THR A 151 -21.87 -3.40 12.25
N GLU A 152 -22.99 -4.13 12.23
CA GLU A 152 -23.05 -5.58 12.43
C GLU A 152 -23.06 -6.36 11.11
N SER A 153 -23.02 -5.68 9.95
CA SER A 153 -23.00 -6.36 8.66
C SER A 153 -21.75 -7.23 8.52
N GLU A 154 -21.89 -8.39 7.91
CA GLU A 154 -20.77 -9.31 7.67
C GLU A 154 -19.65 -8.63 6.87
N GLU A 155 -20.02 -7.81 5.89
CA GLU A 155 -19.08 -7.08 5.03
C GLU A 155 -18.23 -6.10 5.85
N LEU A 156 -18.86 -5.26 6.69
CA LEU A 156 -18.14 -4.28 7.50
C LEU A 156 -17.28 -4.94 8.56
N VAL A 157 -17.80 -5.97 9.25
CA VAL A 157 -17.04 -6.76 10.23
C VAL A 157 -15.83 -7.47 9.57
N SER A 158 -16.01 -8.00 8.36
CA SER A 158 -14.92 -8.63 7.60
C SER A 158 -13.85 -7.62 7.22
N ALA A 159 -14.23 -6.43 6.74
CA ALA A 159 -13.31 -5.35 6.40
C ALA A 159 -12.50 -4.89 7.62
N GLN A 160 -13.14 -4.72 8.79
CA GLN A 160 -12.45 -4.35 10.04
C GLN A 160 -11.42 -5.42 10.49
N LYS A 161 -11.78 -6.70 10.39
CA LYS A 161 -10.85 -7.81 10.69
C LYS A 161 -9.66 -7.81 9.73
N ALA A 162 -9.90 -7.56 8.45
CA ALA A 162 -8.86 -7.51 7.44
C ALA A 162 -7.94 -6.27 7.63
N GLU A 163 -8.48 -5.09 7.94
CA GLU A 163 -7.67 -3.91 8.29
C GLU A 163 -6.70 -4.25 9.42
N LYS A 164 -7.22 -4.78 10.52
CA LYS A 164 -6.40 -5.13 11.70
C LYS A 164 -5.37 -6.21 11.39
N TYR A 165 -5.73 -7.21 10.58
CA TYR A 165 -4.81 -8.26 10.16
C TYR A 165 -3.62 -7.70 9.38
N TYR A 166 -3.89 -6.94 8.31
CA TYR A 166 -2.82 -6.37 7.48
C TYR A 166 -1.99 -5.32 8.22
N TYR A 167 -2.61 -4.58 9.14
CA TYR A 167 -1.88 -3.63 9.99
C TYR A 167 -0.85 -4.32 10.89
N LYS A 168 -1.21 -5.46 11.49
CA LYS A 168 -0.28 -6.29 12.27
C LYS A 168 0.84 -6.87 11.40
N GLN A 169 0.51 -7.38 10.21
CA GLN A 169 1.51 -7.88 9.27
C GLN A 169 2.49 -6.78 8.85
N ALA A 170 1.99 -5.56 8.67
CA ALA A 170 2.82 -4.40 8.36
C ALA A 170 3.77 -4.06 9.51
N LEU A 171 3.27 -4.05 10.76
CA LEU A 171 4.09 -3.79 11.95
C LEU A 171 5.21 -4.83 12.08
N ASP A 172 4.87 -6.11 12.02
CA ASP A 172 5.84 -7.21 12.14
C ASP A 172 6.90 -7.14 11.04
N GLY A 173 6.47 -6.93 9.79
CA GLY A 173 7.38 -6.83 8.66
C GLY A 173 8.27 -5.58 8.70
N MET A 174 7.74 -4.42 9.12
CA MET A 174 8.51 -3.18 9.24
C MET A 174 9.52 -3.26 10.38
N THR A 175 9.16 -3.89 11.49
CA THR A 175 10.08 -4.16 12.60
C THR A 175 11.27 -5.01 12.14
N ARG A 176 11.01 -6.08 11.39
CA ARG A 176 12.08 -6.92 10.80
C ARG A 176 12.93 -6.16 9.77
N ALA A 177 12.30 -5.28 8.99
CA ALA A 177 13.02 -4.45 8.02
C ALA A 177 14.05 -3.56 8.73
N VAL A 178 13.67 -2.90 9.83
CA VAL A 178 14.60 -2.07 10.63
C VAL A 178 15.77 -2.87 11.20
N GLU A 179 15.57 -4.15 11.52
CA GLU A 179 16.62 -5.03 12.05
C GLU A 179 17.58 -5.55 10.98
N THR A 180 17.14 -5.64 9.71
CA THR A 180 17.85 -6.40 8.67
C THR A 180 18.20 -5.61 7.42
N GLU A 181 17.63 -4.43 7.25
CA GLU A 181 17.78 -3.60 6.04
C GLU A 181 18.45 -2.27 6.37
N HIS A 182 19.03 -1.63 5.36
CA HIS A 182 19.64 -0.31 5.49
C HIS A 182 18.64 0.79 5.15
N PHE A 183 18.74 1.92 5.85
CA PHE A 183 17.97 3.11 5.51
C PHE A 183 18.48 3.76 4.20
N PRO A 184 17.60 4.39 3.39
CA PRO A 184 16.17 4.62 3.65
C PRO A 184 15.32 3.35 3.46
N ILE A 185 14.33 3.13 4.33
CA ILE A 185 13.34 2.04 4.23
C ILE A 185 12.06 2.62 3.63
N CYS A 186 11.62 2.09 2.49
CA CYS A 186 10.46 2.61 1.74
C CYS A 186 10.53 4.13 1.51
N GLY A 187 11.74 4.68 1.26
CA GLY A 187 11.99 6.10 1.09
C GLY A 187 11.98 6.93 2.39
N MET A 188 11.80 6.30 3.54
CA MET A 188 11.78 6.96 4.85
C MET A 188 13.13 6.84 5.56
N ASN A 189 13.56 7.92 6.20
CA ASN A 189 14.72 7.88 7.10
C ASN A 189 14.34 7.21 8.45
N GLN A 190 15.33 6.98 9.30
CA GLN A 190 15.15 6.30 10.58
C GLN A 190 14.11 6.99 11.48
N ASP A 191 14.19 8.31 11.64
CA ASP A 191 13.27 9.05 12.51
C ASP A 191 11.81 8.92 12.05
N THR A 192 11.58 8.91 10.73
CA THR A 192 10.25 8.73 10.14
C THR A 192 9.73 7.31 10.37
N VAL A 193 10.58 6.30 10.20
CA VAL A 193 10.19 4.90 10.45
C VAL A 193 9.94 4.67 11.94
N ASP A 194 10.76 5.24 12.82
CA ASP A 194 10.58 5.15 14.27
C ASP A 194 9.24 5.76 14.70
N LEU A 195 8.87 6.92 14.14
CA LEU A 195 7.57 7.53 14.41
C LEU A 195 6.42 6.68 13.86
N LEU A 196 6.53 6.15 12.64
CA LEU A 196 5.54 5.23 12.06
C LEU A 196 5.34 4.01 12.95
N LEU A 197 6.43 3.35 13.37
CA LEU A 197 6.38 2.21 14.28
C LEU A 197 5.79 2.57 15.64
N ALA A 198 6.07 3.78 16.16
CA ALA A 198 5.47 4.26 17.40
C ALA A 198 3.95 4.37 17.28
N GLN A 199 3.45 5.00 16.21
CA GLN A 199 2.01 5.14 15.94
C GLN A 199 1.34 3.78 15.75
N MET A 200 2.00 2.86 15.01
CA MET A 200 1.47 1.51 14.80
C MET A 200 1.38 0.72 16.11
N ASN A 201 2.41 0.78 16.95
CA ASN A 201 2.40 0.13 18.26
C ASN A 201 1.33 0.76 19.19
N TYR A 202 1.20 2.08 19.18
CA TYR A 202 0.17 2.78 19.94
C TYR A 202 -1.24 2.31 19.54
N LYS A 203 -1.53 2.23 18.23
CA LYS A 203 -2.83 1.78 17.71
C LYS A 203 -3.14 0.30 18.04
N LEU A 204 -2.12 -0.50 18.32
CA LEU A 204 -2.24 -1.92 18.69
C LEU A 204 -2.06 -2.17 20.20
N ASP A 205 -2.14 -1.13 21.03
CA ASP A 205 -2.05 -1.19 22.50
C ASP A 205 -0.69 -1.66 23.04
N HIS A 206 0.38 -1.55 22.25
CA HIS A 206 1.75 -1.84 22.66
C HIS A 206 2.42 -0.58 23.23
N TRP A 207 1.88 -0.05 24.32
CA TRP A 207 2.21 1.27 24.91
C TRP A 207 3.70 1.43 25.26
N ASP A 208 4.32 0.40 25.84
CA ASP A 208 5.73 0.44 26.27
C ASP A 208 6.68 0.60 25.08
N VAL A 209 6.37 -0.08 23.97
CA VAL A 209 7.17 -0.01 22.73
C VAL A 209 6.97 1.36 22.09
N ALA A 210 5.72 1.82 21.98
CA ALA A 210 5.39 3.11 21.41
C ALA A 210 6.11 4.25 22.17
N SER A 211 6.07 4.25 23.51
CA SER A 211 6.71 5.28 24.35
C SER A 211 8.23 5.32 24.14
N LYS A 212 8.90 4.16 24.03
CA LYS A 212 10.34 4.09 23.78
C LYS A 212 10.73 4.66 22.41
N LEU A 213 9.92 4.35 21.38
CA LEU A 213 10.14 4.87 20.02
C LEU A 213 9.92 6.38 19.96
N ILE A 214 8.87 6.90 20.59
CA ILE A 214 8.60 8.35 20.69
C ILE A 214 9.76 9.05 21.39
N ALA A 215 10.21 8.53 22.53
CA ALA A 215 11.35 9.11 23.26
C ALA A 215 12.60 9.19 22.37
N ARG A 216 12.88 8.16 21.57
CA ARG A 216 14.01 8.14 20.62
C ARG A 216 13.88 9.23 19.55
N VAL A 217 12.70 9.41 18.96
CA VAL A 217 12.44 10.46 17.97
C VAL A 217 12.61 11.86 18.58
N LEU A 218 12.10 12.08 19.80
CA LEU A 218 12.17 13.41 20.48
C LEU A 218 13.61 13.83 20.76
N ILE A 219 14.49 12.91 21.15
CA ILE A 219 15.90 13.21 21.45
C ILE A 219 16.79 13.19 20.19
N SER A 220 16.29 12.69 19.06
CA SER A 220 17.05 12.64 17.82
C SER A 220 17.42 14.04 17.33
N LYS A 221 18.70 14.23 17.00
CA LYS A 221 19.19 15.49 16.40
C LYS A 221 18.89 15.59 14.90
N SER A 222 18.65 14.46 14.24
CA SER A 222 18.31 14.38 12.81
C SER A 222 16.81 14.56 12.53
N ALA A 223 15.96 14.32 13.52
CA ALA A 223 14.53 14.46 13.36
C ALA A 223 14.12 15.92 13.12
N SER A 224 13.41 16.14 12.01
CA SER A 224 12.87 17.45 11.69
C SER A 224 11.81 17.90 12.71
N ARG A 225 11.61 19.21 12.83
CA ARG A 225 10.56 19.75 13.71
C ARG A 225 9.19 19.18 13.36
N HIS A 226 8.87 19.08 12.07
CA HIS A 226 7.62 18.50 11.60
C HIS A 226 7.39 17.05 12.08
N ILE A 227 8.45 16.24 12.19
CA ILE A 227 8.36 14.87 12.71
C ILE A 227 8.15 14.88 14.23
N LYS A 228 8.76 15.82 14.95
CA LYS A 228 8.62 15.93 16.41
C LYS A 228 7.28 16.50 16.87
N ASP A 229 6.61 17.27 16.00
CA ASP A 229 5.33 17.92 16.28
C ASP A 229 4.12 17.00 15.88
N LYS A 230 4.35 15.84 15.27
CA LYS A 230 3.36 14.80 14.99
C LYS A 230 3.19 13.83 16.16
#